data_7530be464a7dd51b6788aa7d2f13b2e0
#
_entry.id   7530be464a7dd51b6788aa7d2f13b2e0
#
_cell.length_a   1.000
_cell.length_b   1.000
_cell.length_c   1.000
_cell.angle_alpha   90.00
_cell.angle_beta   90.00
_cell.angle_gamma   90.00
#
_symmetry.space_group_name_H-M   'P 1'
#
loop_
_entity.id
_entity.type
_entity.pdbx_description
1 polymer ?
#
loop_
_entity_poly.entity_id
_entity_poly.type
_entity_poly.pdbx_seq_one_letter_code
_entity_poly.pdbx_strand_id
1 'polypeptide(L)'
;MVNDTHLDLTGDPVSLTAALVDIPSPSHHEGAIADVIEKALTDQAASAGAGGPAAVEVLRFRNNVLARTRRNLPSRVILAGHIDTVPIADNVPGHRGVDTHGKDTLFGCGTVDMKGGDAVFLHAFAELAASPDLTRDMTLICYEGEEVASEFNGLGHIHAEHPDWLRGDVAILG
;
A
#
# COMPACT_ATOMS: atom_id res chain seq x y z
N MET A 1 -12.43 5.69 -18.31
CA MET A 1 -13.23 4.59 -17.73
C MET A 1 -12.45 4.18 -16.48
N VAL A 2 -12.96 4.46 -15.29
CA VAL A 2 -12.36 3.98 -14.04
C VAL A 2 -12.52 2.47 -14.11
N ASN A 3 -11.41 1.74 -14.24
CA ASN A 3 -11.42 0.29 -14.10
C ASN A 3 -11.96 0.01 -12.70
N ASP A 4 -13.01 -0.81 -12.62
CA ASP A 4 -13.57 -1.28 -11.35
C ASP A 4 -12.64 -2.36 -10.76
N THR A 5 -11.35 -1.98 -10.61
CA THR A 5 -10.31 -2.87 -10.10
C THR A 5 -10.55 -3.01 -8.59
N HIS A 6 -10.97 -4.18 -8.18
CA HIS A 6 -11.12 -4.53 -6.77
C HIS A 6 -9.82 -5.17 -6.27
N LEU A 7 -9.24 -4.63 -5.18
CA LEU A 7 -8.12 -5.25 -4.49
C LEU A 7 -8.64 -6.12 -3.34
N ASP A 8 -8.40 -7.42 -3.40
CA ASP A 8 -8.63 -8.33 -2.29
C ASP A 8 -7.41 -8.32 -1.34
N LEU A 9 -7.50 -7.50 -0.29
CA LEU A 9 -6.40 -7.33 0.67
C LEU A 9 -6.16 -8.56 1.54
N THR A 10 -7.12 -9.48 1.64
CA THR A 10 -7.04 -10.69 2.48
C THR A 10 -6.77 -11.96 1.66
N GLY A 11 -6.77 -11.83 0.34
CA GLY A 11 -6.50 -12.92 -0.59
C GLY A 11 -5.02 -13.25 -0.76
N ASP A 12 -4.69 -13.94 -1.84
CA ASP A 12 -3.31 -14.33 -2.18
C ASP A 12 -2.45 -13.10 -2.50
N PRO A 13 -1.32 -12.85 -1.79
CA PRO A 13 -0.44 -11.69 -2.04
C PRO A 13 0.13 -11.63 -3.47
N VAL A 14 0.31 -12.77 -4.15
CA VAL A 14 0.78 -12.79 -5.54
C VAL A 14 -0.30 -12.24 -6.47
N SER A 15 -1.56 -12.61 -6.24
CA SER A 15 -2.70 -12.08 -6.98
C SER A 15 -2.90 -10.59 -6.71
N LEU A 16 -2.71 -10.15 -5.47
CA LEU A 16 -2.76 -8.73 -5.09
C LEU A 16 -1.63 -7.95 -5.79
N THR A 17 -0.40 -8.51 -5.83
CA THR A 17 0.72 -7.92 -6.58
C THR A 17 0.36 -7.74 -8.05
N ALA A 18 -0.20 -8.77 -8.69
CA ALA A 18 -0.60 -8.71 -10.10
C ALA A 18 -1.63 -7.59 -10.34
N ALA A 19 -2.64 -7.49 -9.46
CA ALA A 19 -3.65 -6.45 -9.55
C ALA A 19 -3.06 -5.03 -9.41
N LEU A 20 -2.09 -4.83 -8.50
CA LEU A 20 -1.39 -3.55 -8.36
C LEU A 20 -0.51 -3.23 -9.57
N VAL A 21 0.18 -4.23 -10.13
CA VAL A 21 1.04 -4.08 -11.32
C VAL A 21 0.21 -3.65 -12.53
N ASP A 22 -1.01 -4.16 -12.67
CA ASP A 22 -1.90 -3.82 -13.77
C ASP A 22 -2.46 -2.39 -13.73
N ILE A 23 -2.24 -1.66 -12.64
CA ILE A 23 -2.57 -0.24 -12.52
C ILE A 23 -1.32 0.60 -12.83
N PRO A 24 -1.25 1.28 -13.99
CA PRO A 24 -0.12 2.16 -14.30
C PRO A 24 0.01 3.28 -13.28
N SER A 25 1.22 3.46 -12.73
CA SER A 25 1.50 4.51 -11.75
C SER A 25 2.90 5.10 -11.88
N PRO A 26 3.33 5.53 -13.08
CA PRO A 26 4.62 6.23 -13.15
C PRO A 26 4.58 7.48 -12.28
N SER A 27 5.74 7.88 -11.71
CA SER A 27 5.84 9.05 -10.84
C SER A 27 5.11 10.26 -11.41
N HIS A 28 4.40 11.01 -10.59
CA HIS A 28 3.47 12.10 -10.90
C HIS A 28 2.11 11.65 -11.50
N HIS A 29 1.86 10.36 -11.64
CA HIS A 29 0.61 9.81 -12.18
C HIS A 29 0.01 8.69 -11.30
N GLU A 30 0.22 8.78 -9.99
CA GLU A 30 -0.17 7.76 -8.99
C GLU A 30 -1.67 7.81 -8.63
N GLY A 31 -2.43 8.78 -9.14
CA GLY A 31 -3.83 8.99 -8.74
C GLY A 31 -4.68 7.73 -8.80
N ALA A 32 -4.60 6.99 -9.91
CA ALA A 32 -5.42 5.80 -10.13
C ALA A 32 -5.13 4.66 -9.13
N ILE A 33 -3.86 4.37 -8.86
CA ILE A 33 -3.48 3.33 -7.89
C ILE A 33 -3.83 3.75 -6.47
N ALA A 34 -3.63 5.03 -6.15
CA ALA A 34 -3.98 5.57 -4.84
C ALA A 34 -5.50 5.51 -4.59
N ASP A 35 -6.34 5.81 -5.61
CA ASP A 35 -7.81 5.72 -5.51
C ASP A 35 -8.26 4.28 -5.21
N VAL A 36 -7.66 3.30 -5.87
CA VAL A 36 -8.00 1.87 -5.69
C VAL A 36 -7.55 1.37 -4.31
N ILE A 37 -6.35 1.76 -3.84
CA ILE A 37 -5.85 1.43 -2.50
C ILE A 37 -6.73 2.08 -1.42
N GLU A 38 -7.04 3.37 -1.54
CA GLU A 38 -7.92 4.09 -0.60
C GLU A 38 -9.27 3.40 -0.49
N LYS A 39 -9.87 3.05 -1.63
CA LYS A 39 -11.15 2.35 -1.65
C LYS A 39 -11.07 1.01 -0.92
N ALA A 40 -10.07 0.19 -1.21
CA ALA A 40 -9.92 -1.13 -0.60
C ALA A 40 -9.75 -1.03 0.93
N LEU A 41 -8.93 -0.10 1.42
CA LEU A 41 -8.73 0.13 2.85
C LEU A 41 -9.98 0.70 3.53
N THR A 42 -10.73 1.56 2.84
CA THR A 42 -11.99 2.12 3.35
C THR A 42 -13.09 1.05 3.45
N ASP A 43 -13.21 0.20 2.43
CA ASP A 43 -14.17 -0.91 2.43
C ASP A 43 -13.85 -1.91 3.56
N GLN A 44 -12.57 -2.20 3.80
CA GLN A 44 -12.13 -3.03 4.90
C GLN A 44 -12.45 -2.38 6.27
N ALA A 45 -12.16 -1.09 6.42
CA ALA A 45 -12.47 -0.35 7.65
C ALA A 45 -13.98 -0.36 7.97
N ALA A 46 -14.82 -0.21 6.94
CA ALA A 46 -16.27 -0.29 7.08
C ALA A 46 -16.76 -1.68 7.50
N SER A 47 -16.14 -2.74 6.95
CA SER A 47 -16.47 -4.13 7.29
C SER A 47 -16.11 -4.50 8.73
N ALA A 48 -15.07 -3.90 9.28
CA ALA A 48 -14.63 -4.10 10.67
C ALA A 48 -15.53 -3.42 11.72
N GLY A 49 -16.47 -2.57 11.31
CA GLY A 49 -17.41 -1.85 12.15
C GLY A 49 -16.81 -0.58 12.79
N ALA A 50 -17.51 0.54 12.63
CA ALA A 50 -17.09 1.82 13.19
C ALA A 50 -17.08 1.77 14.73
N GLY A 51 -15.93 2.07 15.35
CA GLY A 51 -15.78 2.13 16.82
C GLY A 51 -15.54 0.79 17.52
N GLY A 52 -15.45 -0.32 16.78
CA GLY A 52 -15.02 -1.62 17.32
C GLY A 52 -13.51 -1.71 17.55
N PRO A 53 -13.02 -2.81 18.17
CA PRO A 53 -11.59 -3.03 18.40
C PRO A 53 -10.78 -3.15 17.09
N ALA A 54 -11.43 -3.32 15.96
CA ALA A 54 -10.84 -3.37 14.63
C ALA A 54 -10.95 -2.05 13.86
N ALA A 55 -11.32 -0.95 14.51
CA ALA A 55 -11.47 0.35 13.86
C ALA A 55 -10.16 0.81 13.20
N VAL A 56 -10.23 1.04 11.90
CA VAL A 56 -9.15 1.57 11.08
C VAL A 56 -9.51 2.99 10.63
N GLU A 57 -8.58 3.92 10.81
CA GLU A 57 -8.68 5.27 10.27
C GLU A 57 -7.92 5.30 8.94
N VAL A 58 -8.57 5.83 7.89
CA VAL A 58 -7.97 6.00 6.56
C VAL A 58 -7.87 7.49 6.25
N LEU A 59 -6.74 7.92 5.71
CA LEU A 59 -6.49 9.28 5.27
C LEU A 59 -5.95 9.26 3.84
N ARG A 60 -6.58 10.00 2.94
CA ARG A 60 -6.01 10.37 1.65
C ARG A 60 -5.40 11.77 1.74
N PHE A 61 -4.13 11.89 1.37
CA PHE A 61 -3.43 13.17 1.29
C PHE A 61 -2.62 13.23 0.00
N ARG A 62 -3.06 14.03 -0.98
CA ARG A 62 -2.55 14.00 -2.37
C ARG A 62 -2.72 12.59 -2.95
N ASN A 63 -1.63 11.96 -3.46
CA ASN A 63 -1.64 10.55 -3.86
C ASN A 63 -1.10 9.61 -2.77
N ASN A 64 -0.88 10.09 -1.56
CA ASN A 64 -0.54 9.23 -0.44
C ASN A 64 -1.80 8.67 0.20
N VAL A 65 -1.80 7.38 0.52
CA VAL A 65 -2.87 6.70 1.24
C VAL A 65 -2.32 6.14 2.54
N LEU A 66 -2.92 6.57 3.65
CA LEU A 66 -2.49 6.18 4.98
C LEU A 66 -3.63 5.46 5.69
N ALA A 67 -3.31 4.39 6.41
CA ALA A 67 -4.27 3.69 7.26
C ALA A 67 -3.65 3.39 8.62
N ARG A 68 -4.43 3.47 9.71
CA ARG A 68 -3.91 3.13 11.04
C ARG A 68 -4.96 2.54 11.96
N THR A 69 -4.51 1.65 12.83
CA THR A 69 -5.30 1.18 13.97
C THR A 69 -5.21 2.18 15.12
N ARG A 70 -6.25 2.24 15.96
CA ARG A 70 -6.31 3.09 17.16
C ARG A 70 -6.81 2.30 18.36
N ARG A 71 -6.10 1.23 18.70
CA ARG A 71 -6.44 0.39 19.87
C ARG A 71 -5.79 0.86 21.16
N ASN A 72 -4.96 1.91 21.09
CA ASN A 72 -4.16 2.42 22.21
C ASN A 72 -3.22 1.36 22.80
N LEU A 73 -2.62 0.55 21.92
CA LEU A 73 -1.65 -0.47 22.31
C LEU A 73 -0.30 0.19 22.68
N PRO A 74 0.57 -0.52 23.41
CA PRO A 74 1.75 0.10 24.05
C PRO A 74 2.82 0.59 23.04
N SER A 75 2.74 0.18 21.79
CA SER A 75 3.68 0.59 20.74
C SER A 75 3.02 0.53 19.37
N ARG A 76 3.68 1.14 18.37
CA ARG A 76 3.21 1.23 16.99
C ARG A 76 4.29 0.83 16.00
N VAL A 77 3.91 0.00 15.03
CA VAL A 77 4.73 -0.36 13.87
C VAL A 77 4.22 0.40 12.65
N ILE A 78 5.13 1.01 11.89
CA ILE A 78 4.85 1.64 10.60
C ILE A 78 5.34 0.70 9.50
N LEU A 79 4.48 0.47 8.51
CA LEU A 79 4.82 -0.14 7.23
C LEU A 79 4.72 0.95 6.18
N ALA A 80 5.78 1.22 5.43
CA ALA A 80 5.76 2.26 4.41
C ALA A 80 6.35 1.75 3.10
N GLY A 81 5.59 1.91 2.02
CA GLY A 81 5.98 1.57 0.66
C GLY A 81 5.53 2.64 -0.33
N HIS A 82 6.28 2.79 -1.45
CA HIS A 82 5.94 3.73 -2.49
C HIS A 82 5.10 3.07 -3.58
N ILE A 83 4.13 3.82 -4.10
CA ILE A 83 3.18 3.35 -5.10
C ILE A 83 3.50 3.81 -6.53
N ASP A 84 4.47 4.69 -6.67
CA ASP A 84 4.96 5.10 -7.98
C ASP A 84 5.96 4.10 -8.55
N THR A 85 6.19 4.20 -9.84
CA THR A 85 7.16 3.40 -10.58
C THR A 85 7.96 4.29 -11.53
N VAL A 86 9.10 3.80 -11.98
CA VAL A 86 9.79 4.31 -13.17
C VAL A 86 8.85 4.34 -14.38
N PRO A 87 9.20 5.08 -15.47
CA PRO A 87 8.40 5.09 -16.69
C PRO A 87 8.15 3.68 -17.24
N ILE A 88 6.91 3.44 -17.69
CA ILE A 88 6.49 2.16 -18.29
C ILE A 88 7.19 1.95 -19.63
N ALA A 89 7.71 0.72 -19.82
CA ALA A 89 8.42 0.31 -21.03
C ALA A 89 7.77 -0.96 -21.62
N ASP A 90 6.51 -0.87 -22.06
CA ASP A 90 5.70 -1.97 -22.61
C ASP A 90 5.59 -3.19 -21.67
N ASN A 91 5.68 -2.97 -20.36
CA ASN A 91 5.66 -3.98 -19.31
C ASN A 91 4.46 -3.86 -18.35
N VAL A 92 3.37 -3.27 -18.83
CA VAL A 92 2.03 -3.26 -18.21
C VAL A 92 1.02 -3.58 -19.32
N PRO A 93 0.05 -4.51 -19.11
CA PRO A 93 -0.20 -5.26 -17.87
C PRO A 93 0.90 -6.27 -17.53
N GLY A 94 0.93 -6.67 -16.26
CA GLY A 94 1.82 -7.74 -15.81
C GLY A 94 1.41 -9.12 -16.37
N HIS A 95 2.33 -10.07 -16.37
CA HIS A 95 2.03 -11.44 -16.77
C HIS A 95 2.83 -12.47 -16.00
N ARG A 96 2.24 -13.65 -15.76
CA ARG A 96 2.97 -14.79 -15.21
C ARG A 96 3.71 -15.54 -16.32
N GLY A 97 4.91 -15.99 -16.00
CA GLY A 97 5.75 -16.75 -16.89
C GLY A 97 6.79 -17.54 -16.14
N VAL A 98 7.74 -18.09 -16.85
CA VAL A 98 8.87 -18.82 -16.28
C VAL A 98 10.14 -18.03 -16.60
N ASP A 99 10.96 -17.77 -15.59
CA ASP A 99 12.22 -17.06 -15.75
C ASP A 99 13.31 -17.94 -16.40
N THR A 100 14.48 -17.36 -16.62
CA THR A 100 15.64 -18.06 -17.21
C THR A 100 16.19 -19.21 -16.35
N HIS A 101 15.75 -19.31 -15.09
CA HIS A 101 16.10 -20.38 -14.14
C HIS A 101 15.00 -21.41 -13.96
N GLY A 102 13.91 -21.33 -14.74
CA GLY A 102 12.77 -22.23 -14.65
C GLY A 102 11.82 -21.96 -13.48
N LYS A 103 11.87 -20.75 -12.87
CA LYS A 103 11.01 -20.38 -11.76
C LYS A 103 9.74 -19.67 -12.26
N ASP A 104 8.60 -20.01 -11.66
CA ASP A 104 7.34 -19.28 -11.84
C ASP A 104 7.54 -17.84 -11.34
N THR A 105 7.30 -16.87 -12.23
CA THR A 105 7.66 -15.46 -12.01
C THR A 105 6.56 -14.56 -12.54
N LEU A 106 6.26 -13.49 -11.80
CA LEU A 106 5.41 -12.39 -12.24
C LEU A 106 6.29 -11.29 -12.85
N PHE A 107 6.07 -10.98 -14.11
CA PHE A 107 6.74 -9.90 -14.83
C PHE A 107 5.83 -8.70 -14.95
N GLY A 108 6.38 -7.49 -14.75
CA GLY A 108 5.63 -6.25 -14.88
C GLY A 108 6.36 -5.07 -14.27
N CYS A 109 5.95 -3.84 -14.62
CA CYS A 109 6.52 -2.62 -14.05
C CYS A 109 6.17 -2.53 -12.56
N GLY A 110 7.18 -2.36 -11.70
CA GLY A 110 7.01 -2.26 -10.26
C GLY A 110 6.81 -3.59 -9.52
N THR A 111 6.91 -4.77 -10.19
CA THR A 111 6.77 -6.06 -9.48
C THR A 111 7.77 -6.25 -8.35
N VAL A 112 8.98 -5.77 -8.52
CA VAL A 112 10.08 -5.85 -7.53
C VAL A 112 10.19 -4.55 -6.74
N ASP A 113 10.01 -3.43 -7.40
CA ASP A 113 10.15 -2.07 -6.86
C ASP A 113 8.90 -1.23 -7.22
N MET A 114 7.94 -1.07 -6.24
CA MET A 114 7.91 -1.96 -5.08
C MET A 114 6.51 -2.56 -4.83
N LYS A 115 5.66 -2.67 -5.86
CA LYS A 115 4.26 -3.16 -5.74
C LYS A 115 4.14 -4.55 -5.11
N GLY A 116 5.18 -5.40 -5.26
CA GLY A 116 5.25 -6.67 -4.55
C GLY A 116 5.39 -6.47 -3.04
N GLY A 117 6.21 -5.53 -2.62
CA GLY A 117 6.34 -5.09 -1.21
C GLY A 117 5.05 -4.47 -0.70
N ASP A 118 4.42 -3.60 -1.50
CA ASP A 118 3.13 -2.98 -1.16
C ASP A 118 2.03 -4.02 -0.96
N ALA A 119 1.96 -5.04 -1.83
CA ALA A 119 1.00 -6.13 -1.67
C ALA A 119 1.17 -6.87 -0.35
N VAL A 120 2.43 -7.14 0.05
CA VAL A 120 2.72 -7.77 1.35
C VAL A 120 2.32 -6.85 2.50
N PHE A 121 2.61 -5.55 2.42
CA PHE A 121 2.27 -4.59 3.47
C PHE A 121 0.76 -4.38 3.60
N LEU A 122 0.05 -4.26 2.47
CA LEU A 122 -1.40 -4.17 2.43
C LEU A 122 -2.07 -5.41 3.02
N HIS A 123 -1.63 -6.60 2.60
CA HIS A 123 -2.14 -7.87 3.10
C HIS A 123 -1.88 -8.03 4.61
N ALA A 124 -0.64 -7.81 5.05
CA ALA A 124 -0.27 -7.91 6.46
C ALA A 124 -1.05 -6.91 7.33
N PHE A 125 -1.22 -5.67 6.86
CA PHE A 125 -2.02 -4.68 7.56
C PHE A 125 -3.48 -5.11 7.68
N ALA A 126 -4.07 -5.61 6.59
CA ALA A 126 -5.46 -6.05 6.54
C ALA A 126 -5.74 -7.18 7.54
N GLU A 127 -4.91 -8.22 7.52
CA GLU A 127 -5.05 -9.38 8.39
C GLU A 127 -4.83 -9.02 9.87
N LEU A 128 -3.75 -8.28 10.15
CA LEU A 128 -3.39 -7.93 11.53
C LEU A 128 -4.35 -6.89 12.14
N ALA A 129 -4.81 -5.91 11.37
CA ALA A 129 -5.79 -4.94 11.84
C ALA A 129 -7.14 -5.58 12.19
N ALA A 130 -7.51 -6.68 11.55
CA ALA A 130 -8.70 -7.46 11.87
C ALA A 130 -8.50 -8.40 13.08
N SER A 131 -7.26 -8.79 13.38
CA SER A 131 -6.97 -9.76 14.44
C SER A 131 -7.28 -9.21 15.84
N PRO A 132 -8.01 -9.95 16.70
CA PRO A 132 -8.20 -9.58 18.10
C PRO A 132 -6.88 -9.65 18.91
N ASP A 133 -5.92 -10.41 18.45
CA ASP A 133 -4.63 -10.66 19.13
C ASP A 133 -3.55 -9.65 18.74
N LEU A 134 -3.90 -8.59 18.04
CA LEU A 134 -2.96 -7.50 17.70
C LEU A 134 -2.36 -6.91 18.98
N THR A 135 -1.05 -6.98 19.13
CA THR A 135 -0.32 -6.53 20.33
C THR A 135 0.33 -5.15 20.18
N ARG A 136 0.37 -4.60 18.98
CA ARG A 136 0.93 -3.29 18.66
C ARG A 136 0.03 -2.57 17.67
N ASP A 137 -0.21 -1.28 17.86
CA ASP A 137 -0.87 -0.48 16.83
C ASP A 137 -0.06 -0.46 15.53
N MET A 138 -0.73 -0.30 14.42
CA MET A 138 -0.10 -0.28 13.10
C MET A 138 -0.44 1.02 12.36
N THR A 139 0.49 1.47 11.55
CA THR A 139 0.27 2.46 10.49
C THR A 139 0.80 1.88 9.18
N LEU A 140 -0.01 1.93 8.14
CA LEU A 140 0.36 1.64 6.77
C LEU A 140 0.45 2.97 6.03
N ILE A 141 1.48 3.16 5.22
CA ILE A 141 1.70 4.34 4.39
C ILE A 141 2.05 3.87 2.98
N CYS A 142 1.16 4.14 2.04
CA CYS A 142 1.40 3.98 0.61
C CYS A 142 1.65 5.38 0.05
N TYR A 143 2.90 5.72 -0.31
CA TYR A 143 3.29 7.10 -0.64
C TYR A 143 3.72 7.28 -2.08
N GLU A 144 3.56 8.51 -2.59
CA GLU A 144 3.92 8.94 -3.95
C GLU A 144 5.37 9.41 -4.05
N GLY A 145 5.93 9.39 -5.29
CA GLY A 145 7.10 10.19 -5.65
C GLY A 145 8.42 9.74 -5.04
N GLU A 146 8.66 8.44 -4.87
CA GLU A 146 9.95 7.90 -4.42
C GLU A 146 11.01 7.94 -5.52
N GLU A 147 10.61 7.56 -6.73
CA GLU A 147 11.48 7.36 -7.92
C GLU A 147 11.93 8.68 -8.59
N VAL A 148 11.65 9.81 -7.95
CA VAL A 148 11.96 11.15 -8.47
C VAL A 148 12.67 12.00 -7.41
N ALA A 149 12.90 13.30 -7.73
CA ALA A 149 13.59 14.20 -6.80
C ALA A 149 12.86 14.30 -5.44
N SER A 150 13.63 14.35 -4.36
CA SER A 150 13.15 14.30 -2.97
C SER A 150 12.09 15.35 -2.61
N GLU A 151 12.03 16.46 -3.35
CA GLU A 151 10.98 17.48 -3.19
C GLU A 151 9.58 16.98 -3.54
N PHE A 152 9.45 15.87 -4.30
CA PHE A 152 8.20 15.24 -4.67
C PHE A 152 7.84 14.04 -3.77
N ASN A 153 8.76 13.65 -2.88
CA ASN A 153 8.58 12.48 -2.03
C ASN A 153 7.44 12.67 -1.02
N GLY A 154 6.47 11.77 -1.08
CA GLY A 154 5.26 11.80 -0.26
C GLY A 154 5.52 11.77 1.24
N LEU A 155 6.55 11.06 1.72
CA LEU A 155 6.90 11.05 3.14
C LEU A 155 7.33 12.44 3.63
N GLY A 156 8.04 13.21 2.80
CA GLY A 156 8.38 14.60 3.10
C GLY A 156 7.14 15.49 3.24
N HIS A 157 6.17 15.33 2.33
CA HIS A 157 4.90 16.05 2.38
C HIS A 157 4.06 15.66 3.60
N ILE A 158 3.98 14.37 3.91
CA ILE A 158 3.27 13.85 5.10
C ILE A 158 3.93 14.40 6.38
N HIS A 159 5.27 14.43 6.43
CA HIS A 159 5.99 14.99 7.58
C HIS A 159 5.65 16.45 7.83
N ALA A 160 5.49 17.24 6.77
CA ALA A 160 5.20 18.65 6.89
C ALA A 160 3.76 18.94 7.36
N GLU A 161 2.78 18.17 6.88
CA GLU A 161 1.36 18.49 7.07
C GLU A 161 0.62 17.52 8.02
N HIS A 162 1.09 16.27 8.12
CA HIS A 162 0.47 15.22 8.94
C HIS A 162 1.51 14.45 9.78
N PRO A 163 2.41 15.13 10.54
CA PRO A 163 3.54 14.48 11.23
C PRO A 163 3.11 13.45 12.29
N ASP A 164 1.89 13.51 12.79
CA ASP A 164 1.35 12.55 13.74
C ASP A 164 1.14 11.15 13.13
N TRP A 165 1.03 11.03 11.80
CA TRP A 165 0.94 9.77 11.10
C TRP A 165 2.28 9.04 10.97
N LEU A 166 3.40 9.77 11.13
CA LEU A 166 4.77 9.22 11.09
C LEU A 166 5.31 8.87 12.49
N ARG A 167 4.47 8.92 13.52
CA ARG A 167 4.87 8.55 14.88
C ARG A 167 4.71 7.05 15.07
N GLY A 168 5.84 6.38 15.32
CA GLY A 168 5.90 4.95 15.61
C GLY A 168 7.19 4.59 16.34
N ASP A 169 7.23 3.39 16.89
CA ASP A 169 8.39 2.87 17.63
C ASP A 169 9.33 2.09 16.70
N VAL A 170 8.78 1.53 15.64
CA VAL A 170 9.50 0.79 14.58
C VAL A 170 8.90 1.14 13.24
N ALA A 171 9.75 1.34 12.23
CA ALA A 171 9.34 1.48 10.84
C ALA A 171 10.01 0.39 9.99
N ILE A 172 9.22 -0.22 9.11
CA ILE A 172 9.67 -1.14 8.07
C ILE A 172 9.37 -0.43 6.75
N LEU A 173 10.43 -0.15 6.01
CA LEU A 173 10.38 0.51 4.72
C LEU A 173 10.77 -0.52 3.67
N GLY A 174 10.07 -0.52 2.54
CA GLY A 174 10.35 -1.34 1.38
C GLY A 174 11.13 -0.57 0.33
#